data_2d2fda42d9063a155c18e06df95921a3
#
_entry.id   2d2fda42d9063a155c18e06df95921a3
#
_cell.length_a   1.000
_cell.length_b   1.000
_cell.length_c   1.000
_cell.angle_alpha   90.00
_cell.angle_beta   90.00
_cell.angle_gamma   90.00
#
_symmetry.space_group_name_H-M   'P 1'
#
loop_
_entity.id
_entity.type
_entity.pdbx_description
1 polymer ?
#
loop_
_entity_poly.entity_id
_entity_poly.type
_entity_poly.pdbx_seq_one_letter_code
_entity_poly.pdbx_strand_id
1 'polypeptide(L)'
;MPMNLAVSKKVLKIVNDQNALSVIDSIVDDWLCRFNAALHQASSSAGETPAGFADLFHDNSFWRDALALSWQLQTVTGATNILNSLPAAAAKAGIGAITLDPQATAPRLVARAGSDAIEAFFTFTTDAARCRGILRLNADEKHPDHYRAWTFFTAIDALIGFEEKTDLNRPTGQSYSRDFRGPNWLDKRLAAASYENHDPAVLVVGGGQ
;
A
#
# COMPACT_ATOMS: atom_id res chain seq x y z
N MET A 1 -27.31 -19.09 6.66
CA MET A 1 -27.06 -19.63 5.31
C MET A 1 -25.77 -20.40 5.33
N PRO A 2 -25.69 -21.67 4.92
CA PRO A 2 -24.44 -22.41 4.92
C PRO A 2 -23.54 -21.88 3.80
N MET A 3 -22.44 -21.26 4.19
CA MET A 3 -21.37 -20.79 3.34
C MET A 3 -20.74 -21.97 2.61
N ASN A 4 -20.48 -21.78 1.35
CA ASN A 4 -20.07 -22.80 0.37
C ASN A 4 -18.74 -23.49 0.75
N LEU A 5 -18.84 -24.56 1.53
CA LEU A 5 -17.72 -25.39 2.03
C LEU A 5 -16.93 -26.07 0.88
N ALA A 6 -17.46 -26.04 -0.34
CA ALA A 6 -16.90 -26.74 -1.49
C ALA A 6 -15.71 -26.02 -2.12
N VAL A 7 -15.72 -24.67 -2.14
CA VAL A 7 -14.64 -23.85 -2.71
C VAL A 7 -13.43 -23.87 -1.77
N SER A 8 -13.68 -23.75 -0.46
CA SER A 8 -12.63 -23.83 0.58
C SER A 8 -11.90 -25.18 0.57
N LYS A 9 -12.61 -26.29 0.32
CA LYS A 9 -12.01 -27.64 0.24
C LYS A 9 -11.16 -27.86 -1.03
N LYS A 10 -11.48 -27.19 -2.15
CA LYS A 10 -10.69 -27.32 -3.39
C LYS A 10 -9.36 -26.56 -3.26
N VAL A 11 -9.38 -25.36 -2.68
CA VAL A 11 -8.18 -24.56 -2.44
C VAL A 11 -7.32 -25.19 -1.33
N LEU A 12 -7.91 -25.73 -0.26
CA LEU A 12 -7.20 -26.49 0.78
C LEU A 12 -6.56 -27.79 0.24
N LYS A 13 -7.16 -28.40 -0.80
CA LYS A 13 -6.58 -29.59 -1.45
C LYS A 13 -5.37 -29.23 -2.33
N ILE A 14 -5.32 -28.02 -2.83
CA ILE A 14 -4.21 -27.47 -3.60
C ILE A 14 -3.02 -27.13 -2.68
N VAL A 15 -3.24 -26.64 -1.45
CA VAL A 15 -2.19 -26.22 -0.51
C VAL A 15 -1.27 -27.35 -0.01
N ASN A 16 -1.64 -28.62 -0.20
CA ASN A 16 -0.79 -29.75 0.19
C ASN A 16 0.23 -30.20 -0.89
N ASP A 17 0.31 -29.49 -2.02
CA ASP A 17 1.19 -29.85 -3.13
C ASP A 17 2.12 -28.67 -3.48
N GLN A 18 3.39 -28.94 -3.84
CA GLN A 18 4.34 -27.91 -4.26
C GLN A 18 3.81 -27.10 -5.48
N ASN A 19 2.92 -27.67 -6.26
CA ASN A 19 2.18 -26.97 -7.32
C ASN A 19 1.24 -25.87 -6.83
N ALA A 20 0.85 -25.87 -5.57
CA ALA A 20 -0.13 -24.93 -5.02
C ALA A 20 0.43 -23.54 -4.79
N LEU A 21 1.68 -23.44 -4.40
CA LEU A 21 2.37 -22.14 -4.26
C LEU A 21 2.47 -21.45 -5.63
N SER A 22 2.82 -22.19 -6.67
CA SER A 22 2.91 -21.64 -8.03
C SER A 22 1.55 -21.16 -8.58
N VAL A 23 0.43 -21.80 -8.15
CA VAL A 23 -0.92 -21.37 -8.52
C VAL A 23 -1.31 -20.08 -7.81
N ILE A 24 -1.01 -19.95 -6.50
CA ILE A 24 -1.28 -18.74 -5.74
C ILE A 24 -0.49 -17.56 -6.30
N ASP A 25 0.80 -17.76 -6.58
CA ASP A 25 1.66 -16.74 -7.17
C ASP A 25 1.11 -16.30 -8.54
N SER A 26 0.73 -17.26 -9.39
CA SER A 26 0.15 -16.97 -10.72
C SER A 26 -1.16 -16.18 -10.64
N ILE A 27 -2.02 -16.45 -9.65
CA ILE A 27 -3.27 -15.71 -9.43
C ILE A 27 -2.96 -14.25 -9.06
N VAL A 28 -2.01 -14.04 -8.16
CA VAL A 28 -1.63 -12.70 -7.71
C VAL A 28 -0.96 -11.93 -8.84
N ASP A 29 -0.04 -12.56 -9.56
CA ASP A 29 0.66 -11.96 -10.70
C ASP A 29 -0.31 -11.55 -11.81
N ASP A 30 -1.29 -12.39 -12.14
CA ASP A 30 -2.33 -12.07 -13.11
C ASP A 30 -3.14 -10.85 -12.67
N TRP A 31 -3.57 -10.83 -11.41
CA TRP A 31 -4.32 -9.69 -10.87
C TRP A 31 -3.49 -8.40 -10.91
N LEU A 32 -2.22 -8.43 -10.48
CA LEU A 32 -1.32 -7.28 -10.50
C LEU A 32 -1.05 -6.80 -11.93
N CYS A 33 -0.88 -7.72 -12.86
CA CYS A 33 -0.70 -7.39 -14.28
C CYS A 33 -1.92 -6.65 -14.85
N ARG A 34 -3.13 -7.17 -14.62
CA ARG A 34 -4.38 -6.53 -15.05
C ARG A 34 -4.60 -5.18 -14.37
N PHE A 35 -4.29 -5.07 -13.07
CA PHE A 35 -4.41 -3.83 -12.34
C PHE A 35 -3.45 -2.74 -12.85
N ASN A 36 -2.19 -3.08 -13.07
CA ASN A 36 -1.20 -2.15 -13.64
C ASN A 36 -1.61 -1.71 -15.06
N ALA A 37 -2.09 -2.63 -15.90
CA ALA A 37 -2.58 -2.30 -17.24
C ALA A 37 -3.77 -1.33 -17.18
N ALA A 38 -4.72 -1.56 -16.27
CA ALA A 38 -5.87 -0.69 -16.09
C ALA A 38 -5.48 0.71 -15.59
N LEU A 39 -4.52 0.81 -14.64
CA LEU A 39 -3.99 2.11 -14.19
C LEU A 39 -3.29 2.86 -15.33
N HIS A 40 -2.52 2.17 -16.14
CA HIS A 40 -1.85 2.79 -17.28
C HIS A 40 -2.86 3.33 -18.31
N GLN A 41 -3.95 2.60 -18.58
CA GLN A 41 -5.03 3.07 -19.45
C GLN A 41 -5.73 4.32 -18.86
N ALA A 42 -6.02 4.31 -17.55
CA ALA A 42 -6.62 5.46 -16.87
C ALA A 42 -5.76 6.73 -16.99
N SER A 43 -4.45 6.60 -16.91
CA SER A 43 -3.51 7.71 -17.05
C SER A 43 -3.45 8.27 -18.48
N SER A 44 -3.77 7.44 -19.48
CA SER A 44 -3.72 7.80 -20.91
C SER A 44 -5.04 8.34 -21.45
N SER A 45 -6.18 8.05 -20.79
CA SER A 45 -7.53 8.40 -21.23
C SER A 45 -8.18 9.28 -20.18
N ALA A 46 -8.07 10.59 -20.31
CA ALA A 46 -8.63 11.54 -19.37
C ALA A 46 -10.16 11.36 -19.22
N GLY A 47 -10.59 10.79 -18.10
CA GLY A 47 -12.00 10.76 -17.69
C GLY A 47 -12.78 9.48 -18.00
N GLU A 48 -12.22 8.48 -18.66
CA GLU A 48 -12.91 7.20 -18.86
C GLU A 48 -12.42 6.16 -17.85
N THR A 49 -13.37 5.43 -17.26
CA THR A 49 -13.05 4.28 -16.42
C THR A 49 -12.44 3.19 -17.31
N PRO A 50 -11.23 2.68 -17.02
CA PRO A 50 -10.60 1.68 -17.87
C PRO A 50 -11.46 0.42 -17.99
N ALA A 51 -11.59 -0.09 -19.20
CA ALA A 51 -12.24 -1.38 -19.44
C ALA A 51 -11.50 -2.45 -18.61
N GLY A 52 -12.24 -3.28 -17.88
CA GLY A 52 -11.65 -4.33 -17.03
C GLY A 52 -11.32 -3.94 -15.59
N PHE A 53 -11.31 -2.66 -15.23
CA PHE A 53 -11.09 -2.26 -13.83
C PHE A 53 -12.22 -2.76 -12.92
N ALA A 54 -13.47 -2.81 -13.43
CA ALA A 54 -14.62 -3.32 -12.70
C ALA A 54 -14.46 -4.79 -12.29
N ASP A 55 -13.79 -5.59 -13.12
CA ASP A 55 -13.58 -7.01 -12.86
C ASP A 55 -12.47 -7.31 -11.84
N LEU A 56 -11.74 -6.28 -11.41
CA LEU A 56 -10.66 -6.43 -10.42
C LEU A 56 -11.16 -6.46 -8.98
N PHE A 57 -12.35 -5.92 -8.72
CA PHE A 57 -12.89 -5.74 -7.37
C PHE A 57 -14.24 -6.43 -7.20
N HIS A 58 -14.48 -7.00 -6.02
CA HIS A 58 -15.82 -7.45 -5.63
C HIS A 58 -16.75 -6.27 -5.35
N ASP A 59 -18.05 -6.45 -5.54
CA ASP A 59 -19.06 -5.41 -5.27
C ASP A 59 -18.98 -4.86 -3.83
N ASN A 60 -18.63 -5.72 -2.87
CA ASN A 60 -18.45 -5.39 -1.46
C ASN A 60 -16.98 -5.20 -1.04
N SER A 61 -16.12 -4.81 -1.96
CA SER A 61 -14.70 -4.58 -1.70
C SER A 61 -14.41 -3.28 -0.94
N PHE A 62 -13.20 -3.19 -0.41
CA PHE A 62 -12.71 -2.04 0.35
C PHE A 62 -11.33 -1.63 -0.15
N TRP A 63 -11.18 -0.35 -0.45
CA TRP A 63 -9.89 0.29 -0.61
C TRP A 63 -9.62 1.17 0.61
N ARG A 64 -8.61 0.81 1.40
CA ARG A 64 -8.10 1.62 2.50
C ARG A 64 -6.82 2.33 2.04
N ASP A 65 -6.82 3.66 2.05
CA ASP A 65 -5.62 4.45 1.83
C ASP A 65 -5.12 5.06 3.14
N ALA A 66 -3.81 4.93 3.35
CA ALA A 66 -3.10 5.53 4.47
C ALA A 66 -2.00 6.45 3.91
N LEU A 67 -2.42 7.63 3.44
CA LEU A 67 -1.58 8.72 2.93
C LEU A 67 -0.81 8.42 1.63
N ALA A 68 -1.00 7.25 1.01
CA ALA A 68 -0.20 6.83 -0.13
C ALA A 68 -0.61 7.52 -1.44
N LEU A 69 -1.92 7.52 -1.75
CA LEU A 69 -2.45 8.02 -3.00
C LEU A 69 -3.27 9.30 -2.83
N SER A 70 -3.97 9.43 -1.72
CA SER A 70 -4.89 10.55 -1.46
C SER A 70 -4.40 11.56 -0.43
N TRP A 71 -3.29 11.28 0.25
CA TRP A 71 -2.81 12.03 1.41
C TRP A 71 -3.84 12.08 2.56
N GLN A 72 -4.75 11.12 2.60
CA GLN A 72 -5.79 10.99 3.61
C GLN A 72 -5.81 9.58 4.20
N LEU A 73 -6.31 9.48 5.43
CA LEU A 73 -6.65 8.22 6.06
C LEU A 73 -8.12 7.92 5.73
N GLN A 74 -8.37 7.26 4.61
CA GLN A 74 -9.74 7.00 4.15
C GLN A 74 -9.99 5.54 3.81
N THR A 75 -11.26 5.16 3.84
CA THR A 75 -11.73 3.87 3.34
C THR A 75 -12.85 4.12 2.32
N VAL A 76 -12.64 3.63 1.11
CA VAL A 76 -13.63 3.63 0.04
C VAL A 76 -14.26 2.25 -0.03
N THR A 77 -15.58 2.19 0.02
CA THR A 77 -16.34 0.94 0.05
C THR A 77 -17.09 0.74 -1.26
N GLY A 78 -17.03 -0.47 -1.78
CA GLY A 78 -17.73 -0.93 -2.99
C GLY A 78 -16.96 -0.64 -4.28
N ALA A 79 -17.04 -1.59 -5.22
CA ALA A 79 -16.31 -1.54 -6.49
C ALA A 79 -16.58 -0.23 -7.25
N THR A 80 -17.84 0.20 -7.37
CA THR A 80 -18.22 1.43 -8.08
C THR A 80 -17.52 2.66 -7.51
N ASN A 81 -17.47 2.80 -6.18
CA ASN A 81 -16.83 3.95 -5.54
C ASN A 81 -15.31 3.89 -5.68
N ILE A 82 -14.72 2.68 -5.63
CA ILE A 82 -13.30 2.46 -5.86
C ILE A 82 -12.94 2.85 -7.30
N LEU A 83 -13.74 2.41 -8.28
CA LEU A 83 -13.60 2.77 -9.70
C LEU A 83 -13.59 4.28 -9.94
N ASN A 84 -14.45 4.99 -9.22
CA ASN A 84 -14.59 6.43 -9.39
C ASN A 84 -13.49 7.24 -8.70
N SER A 85 -12.75 6.65 -7.74
CA SER A 85 -11.80 7.40 -6.92
C SER A 85 -10.34 6.93 -7.06
N LEU A 86 -10.10 5.63 -7.10
CA LEU A 86 -8.74 5.07 -7.09
C LEU A 86 -7.92 5.45 -8.33
N PRO A 87 -8.44 5.35 -9.57
CA PRO A 87 -7.66 5.72 -10.76
C PRO A 87 -7.24 7.19 -10.75
N ALA A 88 -8.14 8.09 -10.36
CA ALA A 88 -7.85 9.52 -10.29
C ALA A 88 -6.81 9.84 -9.19
N ALA A 89 -6.93 9.21 -8.02
CA ALA A 89 -5.95 9.36 -6.94
C ALA A 89 -4.58 8.82 -7.35
N ALA A 90 -4.54 7.66 -8.00
CA ALA A 90 -3.31 7.02 -8.48
C ALA A 90 -2.61 7.89 -9.55
N ALA A 91 -3.35 8.39 -10.52
CA ALA A 91 -2.83 9.29 -11.56
C ALA A 91 -2.28 10.59 -10.95
N LYS A 92 -3.02 11.20 -10.00
CA LYS A 92 -2.58 12.42 -9.31
C LYS A 92 -1.32 12.21 -8.46
N ALA A 93 -1.15 11.02 -7.88
CA ALA A 93 0.03 10.68 -7.09
C ALA A 93 1.24 10.29 -7.94
N GLY A 94 1.11 10.14 -9.25
CA GLY A 94 2.16 9.65 -10.13
C GLY A 94 2.56 8.21 -9.80
N ILE A 95 1.57 7.31 -9.67
CA ILE A 95 1.84 5.93 -9.26
C ILE A 95 2.70 5.20 -10.29
N GLY A 96 3.75 4.54 -9.81
CA GLY A 96 4.51 3.56 -10.58
C GLY A 96 3.83 2.18 -10.59
N ALA A 97 4.44 1.22 -11.29
CA ALA A 97 3.95 -0.15 -11.32
C ALA A 97 3.93 -0.76 -9.90
N ILE A 98 2.84 -1.46 -9.59
CA ILE A 98 2.73 -2.25 -8.35
C ILE A 98 3.36 -3.62 -8.59
N THR A 99 4.24 -4.03 -7.70
CA THR A 99 4.94 -5.33 -7.73
C THR A 99 4.86 -6.02 -6.40
N LEU A 100 4.93 -7.35 -6.38
CA LEU A 100 5.08 -8.09 -5.13
C LEU A 100 6.30 -7.60 -4.35
N ASP A 101 6.16 -7.53 -3.03
CA ASP A 101 7.27 -7.18 -2.14
C ASP A 101 8.17 -8.40 -1.93
N PRO A 102 9.39 -8.41 -2.48
CA PRO A 102 10.30 -9.55 -2.36
C PRO A 102 10.85 -9.75 -0.93
N GLN A 103 10.69 -8.77 -0.06
CA GLN A 103 11.14 -8.84 1.34
C GLN A 103 10.02 -9.24 2.30
N ALA A 104 8.77 -9.22 1.85
CA ALA A 104 7.63 -9.64 2.64
C ALA A 104 7.37 -11.15 2.51
N THR A 105 6.39 -11.62 3.27
CA THR A 105 5.93 -13.01 3.15
C THR A 105 5.31 -13.23 1.76
N ALA A 106 5.69 -14.33 1.11
CA ALA A 106 5.12 -14.74 -0.18
C ALA A 106 3.59 -14.82 -0.12
N PRO A 107 2.91 -14.69 -1.26
CA PRO A 107 1.46 -14.86 -1.37
C PRO A 107 0.99 -16.16 -0.72
N ARG A 108 -0.09 -16.09 0.05
CA ARG A 108 -0.55 -17.23 0.84
C ARG A 108 -2.06 -17.23 1.06
N LEU A 109 -2.63 -18.40 1.26
CA LEU A 109 -4.01 -18.54 1.71
C LEU A 109 -4.13 -18.23 3.19
N VAL A 110 -5.06 -17.38 3.56
CA VAL A 110 -5.35 -16.99 4.95
C VAL A 110 -6.86 -16.97 5.19
N ALA A 111 -7.24 -17.23 6.44
CA ALA A 111 -8.62 -16.99 6.88
C ALA A 111 -8.70 -15.59 7.53
N ARG A 112 -9.58 -14.73 7.01
CA ARG A 112 -9.81 -13.38 7.54
C ARG A 112 -11.30 -13.10 7.61
N ALA A 113 -11.76 -12.61 8.75
CA ALA A 113 -13.18 -12.27 8.98
C ALA A 113 -14.16 -13.37 8.55
N GLY A 114 -13.79 -14.63 8.74
CA GLY A 114 -14.62 -15.79 8.39
C GLY A 114 -14.62 -16.19 6.91
N SER A 115 -13.77 -15.56 6.09
CA SER A 115 -13.60 -15.90 4.66
C SER A 115 -12.16 -16.28 4.35
N ASP A 116 -11.98 -17.22 3.43
CA ASP A 116 -10.67 -17.57 2.88
C ASP A 116 -10.26 -16.53 1.82
N ALA A 117 -9.02 -16.06 1.89
CA ALA A 117 -8.47 -15.10 0.95
C ALA A 117 -7.01 -15.44 0.62
N ILE A 118 -6.57 -15.14 -0.59
CA ILE A 118 -5.15 -15.05 -0.93
C ILE A 118 -4.66 -13.69 -0.47
N GLU A 119 -3.71 -13.67 0.47
CA GLU A 119 -3.08 -12.45 0.98
C GLU A 119 -1.71 -12.28 0.34
N ALA A 120 -1.46 -11.11 -0.25
CA ALA A 120 -0.20 -10.75 -0.86
C ALA A 120 0.24 -9.36 -0.40
N PHE A 121 1.54 -9.16 -0.24
CA PHE A 121 2.16 -7.88 0.06
C PHE A 121 2.79 -7.34 -1.20
N PHE A 122 2.65 -6.04 -1.43
CA PHE A 122 3.17 -5.38 -2.61
C PHE A 122 3.80 -4.03 -2.28
N THR A 123 4.66 -3.57 -3.18
CA THR A 123 5.30 -2.27 -3.13
C THR A 123 5.04 -1.49 -4.41
N PHE A 124 5.10 -0.18 -4.31
CA PHE A 124 5.02 0.75 -5.44
C PHE A 124 5.66 2.08 -5.05
N THR A 125 5.84 2.94 -6.03
CA THR A 125 6.30 4.32 -5.81
C THR A 125 5.25 5.31 -6.29
N THR A 126 5.28 6.49 -5.72
CA THR A 126 4.62 7.67 -6.25
C THR A 126 5.69 8.75 -6.52
N ASP A 127 5.31 9.89 -7.06
CA ASP A 127 6.24 11.01 -7.26
C ASP A 127 6.92 11.46 -5.96
N ALA A 128 6.23 11.30 -4.82
CA ALA A 128 6.69 11.81 -3.53
C ALA A 128 7.14 10.72 -2.54
N ALA A 129 6.81 9.45 -2.76
CA ALA A 129 6.95 8.43 -1.73
C ALA A 129 7.23 7.03 -2.25
N ARG A 130 7.90 6.24 -1.42
CA ARG A 130 7.85 4.77 -1.47
C ARG A 130 6.66 4.30 -0.65
N CYS A 131 5.91 3.36 -1.20
CA CYS A 131 4.66 2.89 -0.64
C CYS A 131 4.64 1.35 -0.61
N ARG A 132 3.81 0.84 0.27
CA ARG A 132 3.54 -0.60 0.40
C ARG A 132 2.04 -0.85 0.52
N GLY A 133 1.63 -2.08 0.33
CA GLY A 133 0.23 -2.43 0.52
C GLY A 133 -0.02 -3.90 0.76
N ILE A 134 -1.28 -4.19 1.01
CA ILE A 134 -1.79 -5.54 1.21
C ILE A 134 -2.97 -5.75 0.28
N LEU A 135 -2.89 -6.80 -0.50
CA LEU A 135 -3.96 -7.28 -1.36
C LEU A 135 -4.56 -8.53 -0.76
N ARG A 136 -5.90 -8.61 -0.71
CA ARG A 136 -6.60 -9.87 -0.43
C ARG A 136 -7.57 -10.17 -1.54
N LEU A 137 -7.36 -11.32 -2.16
CA LEU A 137 -8.17 -11.82 -3.25
C LEU A 137 -9.07 -12.95 -2.76
N ASN A 138 -10.35 -12.89 -3.12
CA ASN A 138 -11.29 -13.97 -2.93
C ASN A 138 -11.74 -14.49 -4.30
N ALA A 139 -12.06 -15.78 -4.38
CA ALA A 139 -12.69 -16.34 -5.57
C ALA A 139 -14.08 -15.72 -5.78
N ASP A 140 -14.43 -15.48 -7.03
CA ASP A 140 -15.78 -15.04 -7.40
C ASP A 140 -16.76 -16.19 -7.14
N GLU A 141 -17.93 -15.89 -6.57
CA GLU A 141 -18.93 -16.91 -6.24
C GLU A 141 -19.50 -17.61 -7.50
N LYS A 142 -19.59 -16.88 -8.61
CA LYS A 142 -20.12 -17.39 -9.89
C LYS A 142 -19.04 -18.04 -10.75
N HIS A 143 -17.79 -17.58 -10.61
CA HIS A 143 -16.64 -18.03 -11.36
C HIS A 143 -15.48 -18.36 -10.41
N PRO A 144 -15.43 -19.56 -9.82
CA PRO A 144 -14.47 -19.92 -8.77
C PRO A 144 -12.99 -19.87 -9.19
N ASP A 145 -12.72 -19.85 -10.47
CA ASP A 145 -11.36 -19.72 -11.02
C ASP A 145 -10.97 -18.24 -11.26
N HIS A 146 -11.92 -17.30 -11.04
CA HIS A 146 -11.70 -15.86 -11.18
C HIS A 146 -11.57 -15.22 -9.80
N TYR A 147 -10.43 -14.59 -9.55
CA TYR A 147 -10.12 -13.96 -8.27
C TYR A 147 -10.24 -12.45 -8.40
N ARG A 148 -10.91 -11.81 -7.42
CA ARG A 148 -11.10 -10.37 -7.33
C ARG A 148 -10.62 -9.86 -5.98
N ALA A 149 -10.23 -8.59 -5.91
CA ALA A 149 -9.87 -7.95 -4.67
C ALA A 149 -11.10 -7.76 -3.77
N TRP A 150 -11.00 -8.30 -2.56
CA TRP A 150 -11.90 -7.99 -1.46
C TRP A 150 -11.40 -6.80 -0.66
N THR A 151 -10.09 -6.79 -0.34
CA THR A 151 -9.46 -5.65 0.31
C THR A 151 -8.19 -5.25 -0.44
N PHE A 152 -8.05 -3.96 -0.67
CA PHE A 152 -6.87 -3.33 -1.23
C PHE A 152 -6.41 -2.23 -0.28
N PHE A 153 -5.25 -2.41 0.35
CA PHE A 153 -4.69 -1.46 1.29
C PHE A 153 -3.44 -0.83 0.70
N THR A 154 -3.35 0.49 0.75
CA THR A 154 -2.20 1.28 0.32
C THR A 154 -1.72 2.15 1.46
N ALA A 155 -0.42 2.19 1.72
CA ALA A 155 0.18 3.00 2.77
C ALA A 155 1.51 3.60 2.31
N ILE A 156 1.77 4.81 2.76
CA ILE A 156 3.11 5.40 2.65
C ILE A 156 4.08 4.64 3.54
N ASP A 157 5.28 4.38 3.03
CA ASP A 157 6.38 3.78 3.77
C ASP A 157 7.46 4.82 4.10
N ALA A 158 7.89 5.57 3.09
CA ALA A 158 8.87 6.64 3.28
C ALA A 158 8.67 7.74 2.24
N LEU A 159 8.89 8.98 2.63
CA LEU A 159 9.01 10.11 1.71
C LEU A 159 10.36 10.04 1.00
N ILE A 160 10.34 10.22 -0.32
CA ILE A 160 11.58 10.25 -1.12
C ILE A 160 12.42 11.46 -0.71
N GLY A 161 13.68 11.21 -0.34
CA GLY A 161 14.60 12.23 0.14
C GLY A 161 14.48 12.58 1.62
N PHE A 162 13.49 12.01 2.33
CA PHE A 162 13.24 12.21 3.77
C PHE A 162 13.11 10.89 4.52
N GLU A 163 13.79 9.86 4.03
CA GLU A 163 13.75 8.53 4.63
C GLU A 163 14.27 8.56 6.06
N GLU A 164 13.69 7.73 6.90
CA GLU A 164 14.13 7.57 8.27
C GLU A 164 15.58 7.09 8.32
N LYS A 165 16.42 7.78 9.10
CA LYS A 165 17.82 7.40 9.29
C LYS A 165 17.91 6.31 10.34
N THR A 166 17.78 5.05 9.89
CA THR A 166 17.87 3.86 10.74
C THR A 166 19.18 3.11 10.54
N ASP A 167 19.50 2.20 11.43
CA ASP A 167 20.65 1.29 11.39
C ASP A 167 21.97 2.00 11.06
N LEU A 168 22.60 1.64 9.96
CA LEU A 168 23.88 2.21 9.51
C LEU A 168 23.78 3.69 9.07
N ASN A 169 22.58 4.16 8.75
CA ASN A 169 22.33 5.54 8.35
C ASN A 169 22.09 6.47 9.53
N ARG A 170 22.02 5.95 10.75
CA ARG A 170 21.90 6.79 11.96
C ARG A 170 23.10 7.72 12.10
N PRO A 171 22.87 8.99 12.50
CA PRO A 171 23.96 9.90 12.82
C PRO A 171 24.86 9.27 13.88
N THR A 172 26.14 9.13 13.58
CA THR A 172 27.16 8.63 14.51
C THR A 172 27.85 9.78 15.22
N GLY A 173 28.67 9.49 16.25
CA GLY A 173 29.45 10.51 16.95
C GLY A 173 30.37 11.33 16.04
N GLN A 174 30.75 10.83 14.87
CA GLN A 174 31.52 11.56 13.87
C GLN A 174 30.68 12.59 13.08
N SER A 175 29.36 12.47 13.08
CA SER A 175 28.44 13.42 12.46
C SER A 175 28.20 14.67 13.30
N TYR A 176 28.66 14.67 14.54
CA TYR A 176 28.55 15.82 15.44
C TYR A 176 29.86 16.62 15.43
N SER A 177 29.70 17.95 15.33
CA SER A 177 30.87 18.88 15.45
C SER A 177 31.54 18.71 16.81
N ARG A 178 32.88 18.54 16.82
CA ARG A 178 33.73 18.56 18.00
C ARG A 178 34.38 19.90 18.22
N ASP A 179 33.92 20.92 17.50
CA ASP A 179 34.40 22.30 17.73
C ASP A 179 33.69 22.89 18.95
N PHE A 180 34.43 23.05 20.03
CA PHE A 180 33.96 23.59 21.30
C PHE A 180 34.22 25.10 21.43
N ARG A 181 34.66 25.77 20.36
CA ARG A 181 34.97 27.23 20.37
C ARG A 181 33.76 28.11 20.05
N GLY A 182 32.67 27.53 19.65
CA GLY A 182 31.41 28.22 19.29
C GLY A 182 30.37 28.22 20.40
N PRO A 183 29.13 28.60 20.06
CA PRO A 183 28.00 28.52 20.97
C PRO A 183 27.83 27.10 21.54
N ASN A 184 27.63 27.01 22.85
CA ASN A 184 27.41 25.72 23.51
C ASN A 184 26.07 25.12 23.11
N TRP A 185 25.81 23.90 23.60
CA TRP A 185 24.57 23.18 23.25
C TRP A 185 23.30 23.97 23.66
N LEU A 186 23.32 24.61 24.82
CA LEU A 186 22.19 25.40 25.31
C LEU A 186 21.97 26.64 24.43
N ASP A 187 23.02 27.33 24.05
CA ASP A 187 22.95 28.52 23.17
C ASP A 187 22.32 28.13 21.80
N LYS A 188 22.78 27.03 21.22
CA LYS A 188 22.24 26.52 19.96
C LYS A 188 20.76 26.12 20.09
N ARG A 189 20.38 25.51 21.22
CA ARG A 189 18.99 25.13 21.48
C ARG A 189 18.10 26.36 21.68
N LEU A 190 18.54 27.35 22.41
CA LEU A 190 17.80 28.61 22.60
C LEU A 190 17.63 29.35 21.29
N ALA A 191 18.70 29.45 20.49
CA ALA A 191 18.62 30.06 19.16
C ALA A 191 17.68 29.32 18.23
N ALA A 192 17.70 27.99 18.25
CA ALA A 192 16.77 27.18 17.45
C ALA A 192 15.31 27.31 17.93
N ALA A 193 15.09 27.51 19.22
CA ALA A 193 13.74 27.64 19.79
C ALA A 193 13.17 29.08 19.67
N SER A 194 13.98 30.07 19.35
CA SER A 194 13.53 31.48 19.23
C SER A 194 12.68 31.73 17.99
N TYR A 195 12.91 30.96 16.92
CA TYR A 195 12.25 31.14 15.60
C TYR A 195 12.32 32.58 15.05
N GLU A 196 13.34 33.34 15.43
CA GLU A 196 13.46 34.75 15.03
C GLU A 196 13.67 34.96 13.52
N ASN A 197 14.28 33.97 12.85
CA ASN A 197 14.67 34.07 11.45
C ASN A 197 14.02 33.03 10.51
N HIS A 198 13.13 32.20 11.01
CA HIS A 198 12.44 31.17 10.22
C HIS A 198 11.17 30.69 10.92
N ASP A 199 10.18 30.28 10.14
CA ASP A 199 8.99 29.65 10.65
C ASP A 199 9.24 28.16 10.95
N PRO A 200 8.57 27.57 11.95
CA PRO A 200 8.67 26.14 12.21
C PRO A 200 8.09 25.34 11.05
N ALA A 201 8.79 24.29 10.63
CA ALA A 201 8.29 23.39 9.58
C ALA A 201 7.03 22.63 10.01
N VAL A 202 6.88 22.40 11.31
CA VAL A 202 5.72 21.70 11.91
C VAL A 202 5.39 22.33 13.25
N LEU A 203 4.12 22.62 13.46
CA LEU A 203 3.59 23.00 14.77
C LEU A 203 2.82 21.84 15.37
N VAL A 204 3.25 21.35 16.53
CA VAL A 204 2.55 20.32 17.30
C VAL A 204 1.82 20.98 18.47
N VAL A 205 0.48 20.89 18.47
CA VAL A 205 -0.35 21.41 19.56
C VAL A 205 -0.74 20.25 20.45
N GLY A 206 -0.16 20.21 21.66
CA GLY A 206 -0.28 19.08 22.59
C GLY A 206 0.68 17.95 22.24
N GLY A 207 1.13 17.21 23.25
CA GLY A 207 2.10 16.12 23.08
C GLY A 207 1.50 14.72 23.13
N GLY A 208 0.20 14.59 23.41
CA GLY A 208 -0.41 13.31 23.77
C GLY A 208 0.14 12.74 25.09
N GLN A 209 -0.27 11.54 25.42
CA GLN A 209 0.32 10.73 26.51
C GLN A 209 1.04 9.54 25.92
#